data_0f0429700018da012fb28f1d76d63595
#
_entry.id   0f0429700018da012fb28f1d76d63595
#
_cell.length_a   1.000
_cell.length_b   1.000
_cell.length_c   1.000
_cell.angle_alpha   90.00
_cell.angle_beta   90.00
_cell.angle_gamma   90.00
#
_symmetry.space_group_name_H-M   'P 1'
#
loop_
_entity.id
_entity.type
_entity.pdbx_description
1 polymer ?
#
loop_
_entity_poly.entity_id
_entity_poly.type
_entity_poly.pdbx_seq_one_letter_code
_entity_poly.pdbx_strand_id
1 'polypeptide(L)'
;MGDPCLLQPAHRVDQLSTPELEELLQDMQDTMAALNGAGLAAPQIGVSLQVVIFGVEHSPRYPDAESVPFTVLINPVLTPLTERMEEDWEGCLSIPGMRGLVPRYTRLRYQGVDAAGASIDRTVTGFHARVVQHECDHLNGILYPMRINDLRKFGYTDTLFPGQTIADD
;
A
#
# COMPACT_ATOMS: atom_id res chain seq x y z
N MET A 1 -0.53 9.39 11.11
CA MET A 1 0.94 9.33 11.33
C MET A 1 1.25 9.62 12.80
N GLY A 2 2.34 9.02 13.36
CA GLY A 2 2.73 9.20 14.78
C GLY A 2 2.35 8.03 15.69
N ASP A 3 1.44 7.16 15.30
CA ASP A 3 1.15 5.95 16.05
C ASP A 3 2.34 4.98 15.98
N PRO A 4 2.81 4.42 17.13
CA PRO A 4 3.92 3.46 17.14
C PRO A 4 3.68 2.19 16.31
N CYS A 5 2.44 1.77 16.12
CA CYS A 5 2.09 0.60 15.30
C CYS A 5 2.54 0.76 13.84
N LEU A 6 2.53 2.01 13.32
CA LEU A 6 2.96 2.32 11.95
C LEU A 6 4.48 2.31 11.75
N LEU A 7 5.25 2.27 12.83
CA LEU A 7 6.71 2.39 12.81
C LEU A 7 7.43 1.10 13.23
N GLN A 8 6.69 0.03 13.41
CA GLN A 8 7.23 -1.27 13.85
C GLN A 8 7.00 -2.34 12.77
N PRO A 9 7.92 -3.30 12.64
CA PRO A 9 7.68 -4.47 11.79
C PRO A 9 6.47 -5.26 12.28
N ALA A 10 5.60 -5.62 11.36
CA ALA A 10 4.43 -6.44 11.63
C ALA A 10 4.80 -7.91 11.81
N HIS A 11 4.03 -8.62 12.62
CA HIS A 11 4.21 -10.04 12.89
C HIS A 11 3.66 -10.91 11.75
N ARG A 12 4.30 -12.04 11.52
CA ARG A 12 3.78 -13.03 10.57
C ARG A 12 2.43 -13.58 11.05
N VAL A 13 1.58 -13.89 10.10
CA VAL A 13 0.36 -14.66 10.35
C VAL A 13 0.74 -16.14 10.39
N ASP A 14 0.56 -16.78 11.54
CA ASP A 14 0.92 -18.19 11.73
C ASP A 14 -0.25 -19.13 11.42
N GLN A 15 -1.49 -18.68 11.61
CA GLN A 15 -2.71 -19.47 11.39
C GLN A 15 -3.63 -18.72 10.41
N LEU A 16 -4.00 -19.39 9.34
CA LEU A 16 -4.94 -18.93 8.34
C LEU A 16 -6.36 -19.45 8.64
N SER A 17 -7.34 -18.83 8.02
CA SER A 17 -8.77 -19.24 8.12
C SER A 17 -9.28 -19.28 9.57
N THR A 18 -8.85 -18.31 10.38
CA THR A 18 -9.41 -18.09 11.72
C THR A 18 -10.47 -17.01 11.68
N PRO A 19 -11.48 -17.05 12.59
CA PRO A 19 -12.50 -15.99 12.66
C PRO A 19 -11.90 -14.59 12.84
N GLU A 20 -10.81 -14.47 13.60
CA GLU A 20 -10.11 -13.20 13.83
C GLU A 20 -9.46 -12.65 12.56
N LEU A 21 -8.92 -13.54 11.72
CA LEU A 21 -8.35 -13.13 10.42
C LEU A 21 -9.47 -12.75 9.44
N GLU A 22 -10.59 -13.46 9.44
CA GLU A 22 -11.74 -13.13 8.61
C GLU A 22 -12.33 -11.77 9.00
N GLU A 23 -12.48 -11.47 10.30
CA GLU A 23 -12.93 -10.17 10.82
C GLU A 23 -11.95 -9.07 10.42
N LEU A 24 -10.65 -9.27 10.62
CA LEU A 24 -9.61 -8.33 10.19
C LEU A 24 -9.71 -8.01 8.69
N LEU A 25 -9.85 -9.02 7.84
CA LEU A 25 -9.96 -8.81 6.39
C LEU A 25 -11.22 -8.04 6.01
N GLN A 26 -12.33 -8.26 6.70
CA GLN A 26 -13.56 -7.51 6.49
C GLN A 26 -13.38 -6.04 6.90
N ASP A 27 -12.83 -5.79 8.09
CA ASP A 27 -12.54 -4.44 8.58
C ASP A 27 -11.60 -3.66 7.65
N MET A 28 -10.57 -4.34 7.12
CA MET A 28 -9.66 -3.75 6.14
C MET A 28 -10.39 -3.39 4.84
N GLN A 29 -11.24 -4.26 4.32
CA GLN A 29 -12.01 -4.02 3.09
C GLN A 29 -12.98 -2.85 3.28
N ASP A 30 -13.72 -2.83 4.37
CA ASP A 30 -14.67 -1.76 4.70
C ASP A 30 -13.97 -0.42 4.85
N THR A 31 -12.82 -0.40 5.54
CA THR A 31 -11.99 0.80 5.71
C THR A 31 -11.46 1.31 4.37
N MET A 32 -10.88 0.42 3.55
CA MET A 32 -10.34 0.76 2.23
C MET A 32 -11.44 1.32 1.32
N ALA A 33 -12.62 0.71 1.32
CA ALA A 33 -13.76 1.16 0.53
C ALA A 33 -14.30 2.52 0.99
N ALA A 34 -14.44 2.73 2.31
CA ALA A 34 -14.93 3.97 2.90
C ALA A 34 -14.02 5.18 2.58
N LEU A 35 -12.72 4.93 2.46
CA LEU A 35 -11.70 5.95 2.22
C LEU A 35 -11.25 6.03 0.75
N ASN A 36 -11.84 5.25 -0.15
CA ASN A 36 -11.45 5.15 -1.57
C ASN A 36 -9.96 4.86 -1.78
N GLY A 37 -9.34 4.05 -0.90
CA GLY A 37 -7.94 3.67 -0.96
C GLY A 37 -7.64 2.71 -2.10
N ALA A 38 -6.41 2.76 -2.62
CA ALA A 38 -5.89 1.78 -3.59
C ALA A 38 -5.36 0.52 -2.90
N GLY A 39 -5.04 0.62 -1.62
CA GLY A 39 -4.58 -0.45 -0.75
C GLY A 39 -4.67 -0.07 0.72
N LEU A 40 -4.49 -1.06 1.57
CA LEU A 40 -4.44 -0.90 3.02
C LEU A 40 -3.61 -2.04 3.64
N ALA A 41 -2.81 -1.71 4.64
CA ALA A 41 -2.07 -2.66 5.46
C ALA A 41 -2.69 -2.77 6.87
N ALA A 42 -2.69 -3.95 7.46
CA ALA A 42 -3.25 -4.18 8.79
C ALA A 42 -2.70 -3.25 9.88
N PRO A 43 -1.39 -2.87 9.89
CA PRO A 43 -0.90 -1.87 10.84
C PRO A 43 -1.60 -0.51 10.78
N GLN A 44 -2.18 -0.12 9.63
CA GLN A 44 -2.89 1.15 9.48
C GLN A 44 -4.23 1.19 10.24
N ILE A 45 -4.81 0.04 10.55
CA ILE A 45 -5.99 -0.09 11.42
C ILE A 45 -5.64 -0.66 12.81
N GLY A 46 -4.38 -0.57 13.20
CA GLY A 46 -3.92 -0.91 14.55
C GLY A 46 -3.59 -2.39 14.78
N VAL A 47 -3.60 -3.23 13.74
CA VAL A 47 -3.32 -4.65 13.86
C VAL A 47 -1.94 -4.97 13.28
N SER A 48 -0.97 -5.30 14.13
CA SER A 48 0.42 -5.56 13.74
C SER A 48 0.61 -6.95 13.15
N LEU A 49 -0.05 -7.25 12.03
CA LEU A 49 0.06 -8.50 11.27
C LEU A 49 0.51 -8.24 9.83
N GLN A 50 1.24 -9.20 9.25
CA GLN A 50 1.69 -9.14 7.86
C GLN A 50 0.54 -9.47 6.89
N VAL A 51 -0.41 -8.55 6.80
CA VAL A 51 -1.57 -8.60 5.92
C VAL A 51 -1.69 -7.28 5.18
N VAL A 52 -1.79 -7.34 3.87
CA VAL A 52 -2.14 -6.19 3.01
C VAL A 52 -3.27 -6.57 2.07
N ILE A 53 -4.11 -5.61 1.76
CA ILE A 53 -5.08 -5.69 0.68
C ILE A 53 -4.81 -4.56 -0.31
N PHE A 54 -5.05 -4.80 -1.58
CA PHE A 54 -4.96 -3.78 -2.61
C PHE A 54 -5.82 -4.15 -3.82
N GLY A 55 -6.24 -3.16 -4.57
CA GLY A 55 -7.00 -3.35 -5.79
C GLY A 55 -7.58 -2.04 -6.31
N VAL A 56 -7.50 -1.81 -7.61
CA VAL A 56 -8.03 -0.63 -8.28
C VAL A 56 -8.64 -1.03 -9.60
N GLU A 57 -9.96 -0.97 -9.74
CA GLU A 57 -10.62 -1.17 -11.03
C GLU A 57 -10.64 0.12 -11.86
N HIS A 58 -11.11 1.21 -11.23
CA HIS A 58 -11.08 2.57 -11.75
C HIS A 58 -10.88 3.52 -10.57
N SER A 59 -9.72 4.17 -10.50
CA SER A 59 -9.47 5.17 -9.47
C SER A 59 -9.66 6.56 -10.05
N PRO A 60 -10.58 7.38 -9.49
CA PRO A 60 -10.63 8.80 -9.82
C PRO A 60 -9.30 9.52 -9.53
N ARG A 61 -8.53 8.96 -8.60
CA ARG A 61 -7.22 9.46 -8.17
C ARG A 61 -6.11 9.18 -9.19
N TYR A 62 -6.24 8.06 -9.93
CA TYR A 62 -5.27 7.60 -10.92
C TYR A 62 -6.00 7.19 -12.20
N PRO A 63 -6.58 8.15 -12.95
CA PRO A 63 -7.46 7.86 -14.09
C PRO A 63 -6.78 7.10 -15.23
N ASP A 64 -5.46 7.25 -15.34
CA ASP A 64 -4.64 6.61 -16.38
C ASP A 64 -3.91 5.35 -15.87
N ALA A 65 -4.10 4.96 -14.61
CA ALA A 65 -3.46 3.78 -14.05
C ALA A 65 -4.09 2.48 -14.60
N GLU A 66 -3.24 1.51 -14.85
CA GLU A 66 -3.70 0.15 -15.15
C GLU A 66 -4.52 -0.41 -13.97
N SER A 67 -5.55 -1.20 -14.28
CA SER A 67 -6.33 -1.87 -13.23
C SER A 67 -5.43 -2.83 -12.44
N VAL A 68 -5.58 -2.78 -11.12
CA VAL A 68 -4.92 -3.70 -10.19
C VAL A 68 -5.98 -4.64 -9.65
N PRO A 69 -5.87 -5.96 -9.88
CA PRO A 69 -6.87 -6.91 -9.40
C PRO A 69 -6.89 -6.92 -7.87
N PHE A 70 -8.10 -6.95 -7.29
CA PHE A 70 -8.22 -7.07 -5.84
C PHE A 70 -7.45 -8.29 -5.33
N THR A 71 -6.61 -8.08 -4.35
CA THR A 71 -5.70 -9.08 -3.81
C THR A 71 -5.62 -8.93 -2.30
N VAL A 72 -5.83 -10.03 -1.59
CA VAL A 72 -5.42 -10.20 -0.19
C VAL A 72 -4.07 -10.89 -0.22
N LEU A 73 -3.05 -10.28 0.38
CA LEU A 73 -1.70 -10.82 0.38
C LEU A 73 -1.17 -10.92 1.81
N ILE A 74 -0.95 -12.14 2.26
CA ILE A 74 -0.51 -12.49 3.62
C ILE A 74 0.93 -12.98 3.59
N ASN A 75 1.74 -12.55 4.55
CA ASN A 75 3.16 -12.87 4.69
C ASN A 75 3.97 -12.59 3.39
N PRO A 76 3.89 -11.40 2.84
CA PRO A 76 4.50 -11.10 1.54
C PRO A 76 6.02 -11.14 1.57
N VAL A 77 6.58 -11.58 0.44
CA VAL A 77 8.00 -11.45 0.12
C VAL A 77 8.10 -10.73 -1.23
N LEU A 78 8.82 -9.61 -1.25
CA LEU A 78 9.05 -8.82 -2.46
C LEU A 78 10.47 -9.01 -2.95
N THR A 79 10.61 -9.23 -4.25
CA THR A 79 11.91 -9.36 -4.93
C THR A 79 11.94 -8.39 -6.11
N PRO A 80 12.73 -7.29 -6.05
CA PRO A 80 12.97 -6.44 -7.20
C PRO A 80 13.60 -7.24 -8.34
N LEU A 81 13.10 -7.05 -9.56
CA LEU A 81 13.60 -7.71 -10.76
C LEU A 81 14.33 -6.73 -11.70
N THR A 82 14.58 -5.51 -11.23
CA THR A 82 15.29 -4.46 -11.95
C THR A 82 15.92 -3.50 -10.96
N GLU A 83 17.04 -2.90 -11.35
CA GLU A 83 17.65 -1.76 -10.63
C GLU A 83 16.95 -0.43 -10.96
N ARG A 84 16.12 -0.40 -12.01
CA ARG A 84 15.43 0.81 -12.46
C ARG A 84 14.34 1.18 -11.47
N MET A 85 14.39 2.43 -11.00
CA MET A 85 13.35 3.05 -10.19
C MET A 85 12.73 4.23 -10.95
N GLU A 86 11.46 4.49 -10.70
CA GLU A 86 10.75 5.67 -11.20
C GLU A 86 10.11 6.41 -10.04
N GLU A 87 10.27 7.75 -10.04
CA GLU A 87 9.60 8.63 -9.09
C GLU A 87 8.18 8.92 -9.57
N ASP A 88 7.23 8.82 -8.65
CA ASP A 88 5.85 9.27 -8.88
C ASP A 88 5.21 9.70 -7.57
N TRP A 89 4.11 10.47 -7.65
CA TRP A 89 3.42 11.00 -6.51
C TRP A 89 2.64 9.92 -5.75
N GLU A 90 2.89 9.83 -4.46
CA GLU A 90 2.16 8.96 -3.54
C GLU A 90 1.48 9.78 -2.44
N GLY A 91 0.30 9.34 -2.04
CA GLY A 91 -0.38 9.68 -0.80
C GLY A 91 -0.57 8.43 0.04
N CYS A 92 -1.06 8.57 1.26
CA CYS A 92 -1.32 7.47 2.16
C CYS A 92 -2.46 7.83 3.12
N LEU A 93 -3.39 6.90 3.34
CA LEU A 93 -4.49 7.06 4.29
C LEU A 93 -4.02 7.37 5.73
N SER A 94 -2.79 6.96 6.08
CA SER A 94 -2.17 7.28 7.37
C SER A 94 -1.52 8.66 7.42
N ILE A 95 -1.43 9.38 6.30
CA ILE A 95 -0.83 10.73 6.17
C ILE A 95 -1.78 11.59 5.32
N PRO A 96 -2.99 11.89 5.83
CA PRO A 96 -4.03 12.56 5.05
C PRO A 96 -3.60 13.96 4.60
N GLY A 97 -4.06 14.36 3.43
CA GLY A 97 -3.83 15.69 2.85
C GLY A 97 -2.39 15.97 2.39
N MET A 98 -1.51 14.99 2.40
CA MET A 98 -0.12 15.16 1.97
C MET A 98 0.27 14.21 0.83
N ARG A 99 1.20 14.68 -0.03
CA ARG A 99 1.79 13.88 -1.10
C ARG A 99 3.29 14.09 -1.18
N GLY A 100 3.96 13.07 -1.71
CA GLY A 100 5.39 13.12 -1.95
C GLY A 100 5.80 12.34 -3.18
N LEU A 101 6.91 12.75 -3.78
CA LEU A 101 7.48 12.08 -4.94
C LEU A 101 8.39 10.94 -4.47
N VAL A 102 7.98 9.70 -4.74
CA VAL A 102 8.57 8.48 -4.16
C VAL A 102 9.19 7.62 -5.25
N PRO A 103 10.49 7.27 -5.15
CA PRO A 103 11.10 6.30 -6.04
C PRO A 103 10.63 4.87 -5.72
N ARG A 104 10.23 4.12 -6.74
CA ARG A 104 9.85 2.71 -6.64
C ARG A 104 10.49 1.90 -7.75
N TYR A 105 10.82 0.64 -7.46
CA TYR A 105 11.22 -0.30 -8.50
C TYR A 105 10.11 -0.46 -9.54
N THR A 106 10.46 -0.37 -10.83
CA THR A 106 9.49 -0.44 -11.92
C THR A 106 8.99 -1.85 -12.21
N ARG A 107 9.71 -2.87 -11.72
CA ARG A 107 9.35 -4.28 -11.87
C ARG A 107 9.76 -5.08 -10.66
N LEU A 108 8.84 -5.86 -10.13
CA LEU A 108 9.09 -6.77 -9.01
C LEU A 108 8.27 -8.06 -9.13
N ARG A 109 8.72 -9.07 -8.40
CA ARG A 109 7.96 -10.27 -8.08
C ARG A 109 7.51 -10.18 -6.63
N TYR A 110 6.25 -10.50 -6.36
CA TYR A 110 5.78 -10.69 -5.00
C TYR A 110 5.20 -12.09 -4.81
N GLN A 111 5.42 -12.63 -3.64
CA GLN A 111 4.99 -13.95 -3.22
C GLN A 111 4.35 -13.87 -1.84
N GLY A 112 3.42 -14.76 -1.55
CA GLY A 112 2.72 -14.86 -0.28
C GLY A 112 1.58 -15.85 -0.40
N VAL A 113 0.59 -15.72 0.45
CA VAL A 113 -0.64 -16.53 0.37
C VAL A 113 -1.87 -15.63 0.42
N ASP A 114 -2.99 -16.11 -0.11
CA ASP A 114 -4.29 -15.48 0.06
C ASP A 114 -4.96 -15.89 1.38
N ALA A 115 -6.19 -15.41 1.61
CA ALA A 115 -6.97 -15.72 2.80
C ALA A 115 -7.27 -17.23 2.99
N ALA A 116 -7.32 -17.98 1.89
CA ALA A 116 -7.55 -19.43 1.91
C ALA A 116 -6.25 -20.24 2.03
N GLY A 117 -5.08 -19.55 2.06
CA GLY A 117 -3.78 -20.19 2.10
C GLY A 117 -3.25 -20.62 0.72
N ALA A 118 -3.92 -20.27 -0.37
CA ALA A 118 -3.42 -20.55 -1.70
C ALA A 118 -2.22 -19.64 -2.02
N SER A 119 -1.19 -20.23 -2.64
CA SER A 119 0.02 -19.50 -3.00
C SER A 119 -0.24 -18.42 -4.03
N ILE A 120 0.26 -17.23 -3.74
CA ILE A 120 0.34 -16.12 -4.69
C ILE A 120 1.80 -15.95 -5.12
N ASP A 121 2.02 -15.90 -6.44
CA ASP A 121 3.34 -15.66 -7.03
C ASP A 121 3.12 -14.88 -8.33
N ARG A 122 3.41 -13.58 -8.31
CA ARG A 122 3.15 -12.69 -9.44
C ARG A 122 4.34 -11.78 -9.71
N THR A 123 4.62 -11.57 -10.99
CA THR A 123 5.55 -10.55 -11.49
C THR A 123 4.73 -9.39 -12.05
N VAL A 124 5.01 -8.18 -11.59
CA VAL A 124 4.23 -6.97 -11.90
C VAL A 124 5.14 -5.79 -12.22
N THR A 125 4.56 -4.80 -12.89
CA THR A 125 5.24 -3.56 -13.32
C THR A 125 4.36 -2.34 -13.04
N GLY A 126 4.91 -1.15 -13.27
CA GLY A 126 4.16 0.12 -13.28
C GLY A 126 3.43 0.40 -11.96
N PHE A 127 2.18 0.84 -12.08
CA PHE A 127 1.35 1.22 -10.93
C PHE A 127 1.08 0.05 -9.98
N HIS A 128 0.83 -1.16 -10.51
CA HIS A 128 0.66 -2.36 -9.68
C HIS A 128 1.90 -2.62 -8.81
N ALA A 129 3.09 -2.51 -9.40
CA ALA A 129 4.34 -2.68 -8.64
C ALA A 129 4.50 -1.60 -7.56
N ARG A 130 4.07 -0.35 -7.83
CA ARG A 130 4.11 0.76 -6.87
C ARG A 130 3.21 0.50 -5.67
N VAL A 131 1.94 0.15 -5.90
CA VAL A 131 0.97 -0.12 -4.83
C VAL A 131 1.46 -1.24 -3.92
N VAL A 132 1.90 -2.37 -4.47
CA VAL A 132 2.41 -3.50 -3.66
C VAL A 132 3.60 -3.08 -2.80
N GLN A 133 4.53 -2.28 -3.33
CA GLN A 133 5.67 -1.77 -2.55
C GLN A 133 5.22 -0.83 -1.43
N HIS A 134 4.25 0.04 -1.69
CA HIS A 134 3.70 0.96 -0.70
C HIS A 134 3.08 0.20 0.46
N GLU A 135 2.17 -0.74 0.18
CA GLU A 135 1.48 -1.51 1.22
C GLU A 135 2.43 -2.40 2.01
N CYS A 136 3.40 -3.04 1.35
CA CYS A 136 4.38 -3.88 2.05
C CYS A 136 5.42 -3.08 2.85
N ASP A 137 5.65 -1.81 2.54
CA ASP A 137 6.45 -0.92 3.38
C ASP A 137 5.83 -0.76 4.77
N HIS A 138 4.51 -0.63 4.87
CA HIS A 138 3.82 -0.57 6.17
C HIS A 138 4.09 -1.78 7.05
N LEU A 139 4.26 -2.97 6.45
CA LEU A 139 4.59 -4.19 7.20
C LEU A 139 6.01 -4.19 7.77
N ASN A 140 6.86 -3.28 7.29
CA ASN A 140 8.23 -3.07 7.75
C ASN A 140 8.38 -1.81 8.61
N GLY A 141 7.26 -1.16 8.98
CA GLY A 141 7.28 0.09 9.73
C GLY A 141 7.77 1.29 8.92
N ILE A 142 7.64 1.24 7.59
CA ILE A 142 8.11 2.28 6.68
C ILE A 142 6.89 3.04 6.13
N LEU A 143 6.89 4.36 6.30
CA LEU A 143 5.94 5.27 5.68
C LEU A 143 6.57 5.91 4.43
N TYR A 144 5.77 6.21 3.41
CA TYR A 144 6.29 6.72 2.13
C TYR A 144 7.20 7.97 2.25
N PRO A 145 7.00 8.90 3.22
CA PRO A 145 7.93 10.02 3.38
C PRO A 145 9.38 9.60 3.69
N MET A 146 9.57 8.40 4.27
CA MET A 146 10.92 7.86 4.54
C MET A 146 11.64 7.40 3.27
N ARG A 147 10.94 7.30 2.15
CA ARG A 147 11.47 6.93 0.84
C ARG A 147 11.80 8.14 -0.03
N ILE A 148 11.39 9.34 0.37
CA ILE A 148 11.56 10.57 -0.43
C ILE A 148 13.01 11.01 -0.40
N ASN A 149 13.61 11.16 -1.58
CA ASN A 149 15.00 11.61 -1.70
C ASN A 149 15.19 13.12 -1.51
N ASP A 150 14.16 13.90 -1.83
CA ASP A 150 14.18 15.36 -1.77
C ASP A 150 12.88 15.88 -1.12
N LEU A 151 12.97 16.29 0.13
CA LEU A 151 11.82 16.79 0.90
C LEU A 151 11.17 18.06 0.31
N ARG A 152 11.79 18.75 -0.65
CA ARG A 152 11.16 19.84 -1.41
C ARG A 152 10.02 19.32 -2.31
N LYS A 153 9.98 18.01 -2.55
CA LYS A 153 8.95 17.28 -3.29
C LYS A 153 7.96 16.56 -2.34
N PHE A 154 7.75 17.11 -1.15
CA PHE A 154 6.81 16.62 -0.15
C PHE A 154 6.06 17.80 0.46
N GLY A 155 4.73 17.74 0.49
CA GLY A 155 3.94 18.84 1.02
C GLY A 155 2.44 18.56 0.99
N TYR A 156 1.67 19.56 1.35
CA TYR A 156 0.21 19.50 1.30
C TYR A 156 -0.29 19.42 -0.13
N THR A 157 -1.25 18.53 -0.38
CA THR A 157 -1.85 18.28 -1.69
C THR A 157 -2.36 19.58 -2.34
N ASP A 158 -3.09 20.39 -1.60
CA ASP A 158 -3.63 21.67 -2.08
C ASP A 158 -2.55 22.68 -2.50
N THR A 159 -1.37 22.58 -1.87
CA THR A 159 -0.23 23.48 -2.19
C THR A 159 0.56 22.95 -3.38
N LEU A 160 0.74 21.63 -3.47
CA LEU A 160 1.46 21.01 -4.58
C LEU A 160 0.67 21.03 -5.89
N PHE A 161 -0.66 20.92 -5.80
CA PHE A 161 -1.58 20.82 -6.94
C PHE A 161 -2.74 21.83 -6.83
N PRO A 162 -2.45 23.14 -6.85
CA PRO A 162 -3.47 24.17 -6.63
C PRO A 162 -4.58 24.09 -7.68
N GLY A 163 -5.84 24.03 -7.22
CA GLY A 163 -7.02 24.00 -8.08
C GLY A 163 -7.34 22.63 -8.69
N GLN A 164 -6.61 21.58 -8.33
CA GLN A 164 -6.97 20.21 -8.66
C GLN A 164 -7.76 19.59 -7.49
N THR A 165 -8.93 19.02 -7.81
CA THR A 165 -9.66 18.18 -6.85
C THR A 165 -9.01 16.80 -6.87
N ILE A 166 -7.91 16.65 -6.12
CA ILE A 166 -7.32 15.34 -5.87
C ILE A 166 -8.04 14.82 -4.63
N ALA A 167 -8.65 13.64 -4.73
CA ALA A 167 -9.32 13.03 -3.59
C ALA A 167 -8.32 12.92 -2.41
N ASP A 168 -8.73 13.45 -1.25
CA ASP A 168 -7.94 13.33 -0.03
C ASP A 168 -7.79 11.85 0.34
N ASP A 169 -6.60 11.53 0.80
CA ASP A 169 -6.29 10.24 1.42
C ASP A 169 -6.80 10.20 2.85
#